data_08a36a87efdc76acdbd1bed0c2a3f482
#
_entry.id   08a36a87efdc76acdbd1bed0c2a3f482
#
_cell.length_a   1.000
_cell.length_b   1.000
_cell.length_c   1.000
_cell.angle_alpha   90.00
_cell.angle_beta   90.00
_cell.angle_gamma   90.00
#
_symmetry.space_group_name_H-M   'P 1'
#
loop_
_entity.id
_entity.type
_entity.pdbx_description
1 polymer ?
#
loop_
_entity_poly.entity_id
_entity_poly.type
_entity_poly.pdbx_seq_one_letter_code
_entity_poly.pdbx_strand_id
1 'polypeptide(L)' 'MKVEYDPEADILYIKIKKGQAAKTIDLGEDVWADINDKGEIIGIEIWQARKHIITEILKYLRKGKKVGAHTKNPQPH' A
#
# COMPACT_ATOMS: atom_id res chain seq x y z
N MET A 1 2.83 -5.88 12.41
CA MET A 1 2.39 -5.64 11.05
C MET A 1 3.22 -6.47 10.09
N LYS A 2 2.59 -7.01 9.09
CA LYS A 2 3.26 -7.88 8.13
C LYS A 2 2.83 -7.50 6.72
N VAL A 3 3.79 -7.46 5.80
CA VAL A 3 3.49 -7.14 4.41
C VAL A 3 3.83 -8.35 3.55
N GLU A 4 2.89 -8.73 2.70
CA GLU A 4 3.06 -9.85 1.78
C GLU A 4 2.66 -9.41 0.39
N TYR A 5 3.39 -9.89 -0.60
CA TYR A 5 3.08 -9.56 -1.98
C TYR A 5 2.98 -10.84 -2.80
N ASP A 6 1.88 -10.93 -3.55
CA ASP A 6 1.66 -12.04 -4.49
C ASP A 6 1.96 -11.52 -5.89
N PRO A 7 3.10 -11.91 -6.47
CA PRO A 7 3.48 -11.39 -7.79
C PRO A 7 2.61 -11.91 -8.94
N GLU A 8 2.00 -13.05 -8.78
CA GLU A 8 1.12 -13.58 -9.83
C GLU A 8 -0.18 -12.83 -9.89
N ALA A 9 -0.78 -12.60 -8.74
CA ALA A 9 -2.03 -11.86 -8.66
C ALA A 9 -1.81 -10.36 -8.66
N ASP A 10 -0.59 -9.92 -8.39
CA ASP A 10 -0.24 -8.51 -8.26
C ASP A 10 -1.05 -7.84 -7.15
N ILE A 11 -1.11 -8.52 -6.01
CA ILE A 11 -1.82 -8.05 -4.83
C ILE A 11 -0.84 -7.86 -3.69
N LEU A 12 -0.84 -6.68 -3.10
CA LEU A 12 -0.08 -6.39 -1.90
C LEU A 12 -1.02 -6.49 -0.71
N TYR A 13 -0.65 -7.26 0.28
CA TYR A 13 -1.44 -7.44 1.47
C TYR A 13 -0.68 -6.92 2.69
N ILE A 14 -1.32 -6.05 3.44
CA ILE A 14 -0.75 -5.49 4.66
C ILE A 14 -1.58 -5.99 5.83
N LYS A 15 -0.99 -6.88 6.62
CA LYS A 15 -1.66 -7.42 7.79
C LYS A 15 -1.35 -6.51 8.97
N ILE A 16 -2.36 -5.87 9.52
CA ILE A 16 -2.18 -4.87 10.56
C ILE A 16 -2.21 -5.50 11.94
N LYS A 17 -3.16 -6.41 12.15
CA LYS A 17 -3.27 -7.09 13.44
C LYS A 17 -3.90 -8.46 13.23
N LYS A 18 -3.71 -9.33 14.20
CA LYS A 18 -4.28 -10.66 14.16
C LYS A 18 -5.80 -10.59 14.29
N GLY A 19 -6.45 -11.58 13.73
CA GLY A 19 -7.89 -11.67 13.83
C GLY A 19 -8.47 -12.24 12.57
N GLN A 20 -9.77 -12.46 12.61
CA GLN A 20 -10.49 -13.02 11.50
C GLN A 20 -11.41 -11.96 10.92
N ALA A 21 -11.40 -11.82 9.62
CA ALA A 21 -12.23 -10.84 8.94
C ALA A 21 -13.69 -11.24 9.07
N ALA A 22 -14.53 -10.31 9.54
CA ALA A 22 -15.96 -10.48 9.52
C ALA A 22 -16.53 -9.97 8.21
N LYS A 23 -15.87 -8.99 7.60
CA LYS A 23 -16.27 -8.47 6.30
C LYS A 23 -15.09 -7.77 5.65
N THR A 24 -15.18 -7.59 4.34
CA THR A 24 -14.20 -6.85 3.55
C THR A 24 -14.94 -5.69 2.90
N ILE A 25 -14.39 -4.50 3.02
CA ILE A 25 -15.03 -3.31 2.45
C ILE A 25 -14.15 -2.71 1.36
N ASP A 26 -14.81 -2.15 0.36
CA ASP A 26 -14.17 -1.51 -0.77
C ASP A 26 -13.85 -0.06 -0.40
N LEU A 27 -12.57 0.28 -0.41
CA LEU A 27 -12.14 1.65 -0.13
C LEU A 27 -11.92 2.46 -1.41
N GLY A 28 -12.13 1.82 -2.58
CA GLY A 28 -11.96 2.48 -3.87
C GLY A 28 -10.57 2.29 -4.45
N GLU A 29 -10.48 2.44 -5.79
CA GLU A 29 -9.21 2.35 -6.50
C GLU A 29 -8.37 1.12 -6.16
N ASP A 30 -8.99 -0.04 -6.19
CA ASP A 30 -8.32 -1.32 -5.97
C ASP A 30 -7.83 -1.52 -4.54
N VAL A 31 -8.37 -0.79 -3.58
CA VAL A 31 -8.00 -0.95 -2.18
C VAL A 31 -9.16 -1.52 -1.39
N TRP A 32 -8.88 -2.57 -0.64
CA TRP A 32 -9.88 -3.26 0.18
C TRP A 32 -9.39 -3.35 1.61
N ALA A 33 -10.29 -3.28 2.56
CA ALA A 33 -9.95 -3.41 3.97
C ALA A 33 -10.71 -4.58 4.59
N ASP A 34 -9.99 -5.42 5.33
CA ASP A 34 -10.59 -6.48 6.12
C ASP A 34 -10.93 -5.92 7.49
N ILE A 35 -12.17 -6.10 7.90
CA ILE A 35 -12.70 -5.56 9.15
C ILE A 35 -13.11 -6.73 10.05
N ASN A 36 -12.72 -6.68 11.31
CA ASN A 36 -13.14 -7.72 12.25
C ASN A 36 -14.53 -7.42 12.80
N ASP A 37 -15.01 -8.26 13.70
CA ASP A 37 -16.35 -8.12 14.28
C ASP A 37 -16.49 -6.93 15.21
N LYS A 38 -15.37 -6.31 15.57
CA LYS A 38 -15.38 -5.12 16.41
C LYS A 38 -15.30 -3.84 15.59
N GLY A 39 -15.29 -3.97 14.27
CA GLY A 39 -15.19 -2.82 13.39
C GLY A 39 -13.79 -2.30 13.19
N GLU A 40 -12.78 -3.05 13.60
CA GLU A 40 -11.39 -2.63 13.44
C GLU A 40 -10.82 -3.13 12.12
N ILE A 41 -9.96 -2.31 11.51
CA ILE A 41 -9.25 -2.73 10.31
C ILE A 41 -8.11 -3.64 10.72
N ILE A 42 -8.11 -4.86 10.20
CA ILE A 42 -7.07 -5.83 10.52
C ILE A 42 -6.16 -6.13 9.34
N GLY A 43 -6.54 -5.70 8.15
CA GLY A 43 -5.71 -5.89 6.97
C GLY A 43 -6.15 -5.02 5.82
N ILE A 44 -5.22 -4.77 4.91
CA ILE A 44 -5.47 -3.97 3.71
C ILE A 44 -4.96 -4.77 2.51
N GLU A 45 -5.76 -4.84 1.44
CA GLU A 45 -5.33 -5.42 0.16
C GLU A 45 -5.26 -4.32 -0.88
N ILE A 46 -4.19 -4.31 -1.64
CA ILE A 46 -4.05 -3.40 -2.76
C ILE A 46 -3.90 -4.24 -4.01
N TRP A 47 -4.89 -4.19 -4.89
CA TRP A 47 -4.91 -4.91 -6.15
C TRP A 47 -4.22 -4.09 -7.21
N GLN A 48 -3.66 -4.75 -8.22
CA GLN A 48 -2.87 -4.10 -9.24
C GLN A 48 -1.78 -3.23 -8.61
N ALA A 49 -1.09 -3.81 -7.64
CA ALA A 49 -0.15 -3.07 -6.81
C ALA A 49 0.97 -2.40 -7.61
N ARG A 50 1.50 -3.09 -8.63
CA ARG A 50 2.57 -2.52 -9.46
C ARG A 50 2.10 -1.25 -10.18
N LYS A 51 0.87 -1.28 -10.68
CA LYS A 51 0.30 -0.14 -11.38
C LYS A 51 0.25 1.08 -10.46
N HIS A 52 -0.23 0.88 -9.24
CA HIS A 52 -0.36 1.98 -8.29
C HIS A 52 0.98 2.54 -7.87
N ILE A 53 1.94 1.67 -7.60
CA ILE A 53 3.26 2.11 -7.20
C ILE A 53 3.95 2.88 -8.33
N ILE A 54 3.89 2.35 -9.55
CA ILE A 54 4.50 2.99 -10.71
C ILE A 54 3.84 4.34 -10.99
N THR A 55 2.52 4.40 -10.87
CA THR A 55 1.79 5.64 -11.09
C THR A 55 2.25 6.73 -10.13
N GLU A 56 2.45 6.39 -8.86
CA GLU A 56 2.92 7.36 -7.88
C GLU A 56 4.33 7.84 -8.19
N ILE A 57 5.19 6.93 -8.60
CA ILE A 57 6.56 7.28 -8.97
C ILE A 57 6.55 8.23 -10.17
N LEU A 58 5.72 7.92 -11.18
CA LEU A 58 5.63 8.76 -12.37
C LEU A 58 5.09 10.16 -12.05
N LYS A 59 4.12 10.25 -11.17
CA LYS A 59 3.61 11.55 -10.75
C LYS A 59 4.73 12.39 -10.16
N TYR A 60 5.53 11.78 -9.32
CA TYR A 60 6.62 12.47 -8.67
C TYR A 60 7.65 12.96 -9.68
N LEU A 61 8.01 12.10 -10.63
CA LEU A 61 8.97 12.46 -11.67
C LEU A 61 8.44 13.56 -12.60
N ARG A 62 7.16 13.52 -12.92
CA ARG A 62 6.54 14.51 -13.80
C ARG A 62 6.53 15.90 -13.19
N LYS A 63 6.50 15.98 -11.88
CA LYS A 63 6.56 17.27 -11.21
C LYS A 63 7.95 17.89 -11.28
N GLY A 64 8.90 17.18 -11.84
CA GLY A 64 10.26 17.67 -11.95
C GLY A 64 10.91 17.90 -10.61
N LYS A 65 10.56 17.12 -9.65
CA LYS A 65 11.06 17.31 -8.31
C LYS A 65 12.53 17.04 -8.21
N LYS A 66 13.21 17.92 -7.54
CA LYS A 66 14.59 17.71 -7.22
C LYS A 66 14.67 17.09 -5.84
N VAL A 67 14.25 15.85 -5.80
CA VAL A 67 14.13 15.12 -4.55
C VAL A 67 15.43 15.16 -3.76
N GLY A 68 16.51 15.04 -4.48
CA GLY A 68 17.81 15.05 -3.84
C GLY A 68 18.15 16.34 -3.13
N ALA A 69 17.36 17.35 -3.36
CA ALA A 69 17.63 18.63 -2.72
C ALA A 69 17.67 18.51 -1.22
N HIS A 70 17.08 17.49 -0.74
CA HIS A 70 17.23 17.28 0.64
C HIS A 70 17.90 16.00 0.94
N THR A 71 18.45 15.72 0.50
CA THR A 71 19.00 14.71 0.95
C THR A 71 20.23 14.48 1.06
N LYS A 72 20.38 14.90 1.18
CA LYS A 72 21.16 14.71 1.20
C LYS A 72 21.56 14.07 1.58
N ASN A 73 21.66 13.83 2.04
CA ASN A 73 21.98 13.35 2.33
C ASN A 73 22.03 12.71 2.68
N PRO A 74 22.07 12.58 2.83
CA PRO A 74 22.20 11.91 3.01
C PRO A 74 22.16 11.20 3.37
N GLN A 75 22.01 10.76 3.47
CA GLN A 75 21.90 10.15 3.58
C GLN A 75 21.92 9.47 3.65
N PRO A 76 22.02 9.24 3.87
CA PRO A 76 22.09 8.55 3.81
C PRO A 76 21.65 7.86 3.97
N HIS A 77 21.44 7.73 4.15
CA HIS A 77 20.93 7.34 4.22
C HIS A 77 20.90 6.73 4.22
#